data_02a6f9a09336d3e8befbbce8448b19a9
#
_entry.id   02a6f9a09336d3e8befbbce8448b19a9
#
_cell.length_a   1.000
_cell.length_b   1.000
_cell.length_c   1.000
_cell.angle_alpha   90.00
_cell.angle_beta   90.00
_cell.angle_gamma   90.00
#
_symmetry.space_group_name_H-M   'P 1'
#
loop_
_entity.id
_entity.type
_entity.pdbx_description
1 polymer ?
#
loop_
_entity_poly.entity_id
_entity_poly.type
_entity_poly.pdbx_seq_one_letter_code
_entity_poly.pdbx_strand_id
1 'polypeptide(L)'
;EGYSFGWHNHDFEFVALPDGKTPHEMIFKGAPLLDWEMDIAWVIRGGADPVKLIRKYAGNITSAHIKDIAPKGKNADEDGWADVGHGTVDWKPIMAALKKTRVRHFVLEHDKPSDTKRFAERSFVAASKL
;
A
#
# COMPACT_ATOMS: atom_id res chain seq x y z
N GLU A 1 -11.85 23.49 7.15
CA GLU A 1 -11.34 24.01 8.43
C GLU A 1 -10.16 23.20 8.98
N GLY A 2 -9.05 23.06 8.24
CA GLY A 2 -7.82 22.43 8.74
C GLY A 2 -7.72 20.93 8.65
N TYR A 3 -8.71 20.23 8.06
CA TYR A 3 -8.64 18.79 7.77
C TYR A 3 -8.17 18.54 6.35
N SER A 4 -7.33 17.53 6.16
CA SER A 4 -7.06 16.93 4.85
C SER A 4 -7.99 15.75 4.62
N PHE A 5 -8.25 15.45 3.35
CA PHE A 5 -9.06 14.30 2.95
C PHE A 5 -8.28 13.50 1.92
N GLY A 6 -8.17 12.19 2.14
CA GLY A 6 -7.45 11.27 1.29
C GLY A 6 -8.27 10.04 0.92
N TRP A 7 -7.87 9.40 -0.16
CA TRP A 7 -8.40 8.12 -0.61
C TRP A 7 -7.47 6.99 -0.16
N HIS A 8 -8.05 5.90 0.35
CA HIS A 8 -7.34 4.65 0.64
C HIS A 8 -7.80 3.59 -0.35
N ASN A 9 -6.86 2.90 -0.99
CA ASN A 9 -7.13 1.92 -2.04
C ASN A 9 -7.15 0.47 -1.54
N HIS A 10 -7.92 -0.35 -2.26
CA HIS A 10 -7.84 -1.81 -2.25
C HIS A 10 -7.50 -2.35 -3.65
N ASP A 11 -7.51 -3.67 -3.83
CA ASP A 11 -7.08 -4.35 -5.07
C ASP A 11 -8.00 -4.08 -6.27
N PHE A 12 -9.33 -4.08 -6.05
CA PHE A 12 -10.32 -3.93 -7.14
C PHE A 12 -10.19 -2.61 -7.90
N GLU A 13 -9.60 -1.58 -7.29
CA GLU A 13 -9.43 -0.28 -7.92
C GLU A 13 -8.36 -0.28 -9.02
N PHE A 14 -7.55 -1.32 -9.09
CA PHE A 14 -6.53 -1.49 -10.12
C PHE A 14 -6.94 -2.49 -11.22
N VAL A 15 -8.13 -3.09 -11.09
CA VAL A 15 -8.68 -3.97 -12.12
C VAL A 15 -9.29 -3.12 -13.23
N ALA A 16 -8.87 -3.37 -14.47
CA ALA A 16 -9.34 -2.62 -15.61
C ALA A 16 -10.85 -2.85 -15.88
N LEU A 17 -11.56 -1.77 -16.11
CA LEU A 17 -12.94 -1.76 -16.59
C LEU A 17 -12.98 -2.14 -18.10
N PRO A 18 -14.18 -2.41 -18.68
CA PRO A 18 -14.30 -2.75 -20.09
C PRO A 18 -13.73 -1.71 -21.07
N ASP A 19 -13.63 -0.44 -20.66
CA ASP A 19 -13.04 0.65 -21.43
C ASP A 19 -11.50 0.79 -21.22
N GLY A 20 -10.91 -0.13 -20.48
CA GLY A 20 -9.48 -0.20 -20.20
C GLY A 20 -8.99 0.74 -19.09
N LYS A 21 -9.85 1.57 -18.51
CA LYS A 21 -9.50 2.43 -17.39
C LYS A 21 -9.63 1.68 -16.07
N THR A 22 -8.93 2.14 -15.04
CA THR A 22 -9.10 1.61 -13.69
C THR A 22 -9.92 2.57 -12.83
N PRO A 23 -10.69 2.08 -11.84
CA PRO A 23 -11.37 2.94 -10.87
C PRO A 23 -10.44 3.95 -10.20
N HIS A 24 -9.23 3.53 -9.84
CA HIS A 24 -8.21 4.41 -9.27
C HIS A 24 -7.87 5.61 -10.19
N GLU A 25 -7.64 5.37 -11.49
CA GLU A 25 -7.38 6.45 -12.45
C GLU A 25 -8.55 7.41 -12.57
N MET A 26 -9.78 6.90 -12.52
CA MET A 26 -10.99 7.72 -12.59
C MET A 26 -11.17 8.60 -11.36
N ILE A 27 -10.89 8.08 -10.16
CA ILE A 27 -10.94 8.84 -8.90
C ILE A 27 -9.97 10.02 -8.97
N PHE A 28 -8.70 9.79 -9.29
CA PHE A 28 -7.69 10.85 -9.32
C PHE A 28 -7.81 11.79 -10.53
N LYS A 29 -8.46 11.35 -11.61
CA LYS A 29 -8.85 12.24 -12.70
C LYS A 29 -9.98 13.19 -12.28
N GLY A 30 -10.95 12.71 -11.52
CA GLY A 30 -12.07 13.52 -11.03
C GLY A 30 -11.69 14.44 -9.86
N ALA A 31 -10.70 14.05 -9.07
CA ALA A 31 -10.22 14.78 -7.91
C ALA A 31 -8.68 14.86 -7.88
N PRO A 32 -8.06 15.69 -8.76
CA PRO A 32 -6.60 15.68 -8.95
C PRO A 32 -5.81 16.17 -7.73
N LEU A 33 -6.46 16.88 -6.80
CA LEU A 33 -5.84 17.36 -5.55
C LEU A 33 -6.13 16.47 -4.35
N LEU A 34 -6.83 15.36 -4.54
CA LEU A 34 -7.12 14.40 -3.48
C LEU A 34 -5.81 13.81 -2.95
N ASP A 35 -5.64 13.78 -1.63
CA ASP A 35 -4.53 13.07 -1.02
C ASP A 35 -4.73 11.55 -1.17
N TRP A 36 -3.63 10.82 -1.23
CA TRP A 36 -3.65 9.36 -1.31
C TRP A 36 -2.94 8.73 -0.10
N GLU A 37 -3.70 7.95 0.65
CA GLU A 37 -3.19 6.98 1.61
C GLU A 37 -3.02 5.65 0.87
N MET A 38 -1.82 5.47 0.31
CA MET A 38 -1.54 4.35 -0.59
C MET A 38 -1.30 3.06 0.19
N ASP A 39 -2.13 2.03 -0.02
CA ASP A 39 -1.82 0.68 0.42
C ASP A 39 -1.02 -0.06 -0.66
N ILE A 40 0.24 -0.33 -0.36
CA ILE A 40 1.20 -0.95 -1.27
C ILE A 40 0.82 -2.40 -1.60
N ALA A 41 0.39 -3.16 -0.60
CA ALA A 41 0.09 -4.57 -0.78
C ALA A 41 -1.19 -4.78 -1.60
N TRP A 42 -2.20 -3.93 -1.40
CA TRP A 42 -3.40 -3.96 -2.22
C TRP A 42 -3.14 -3.54 -3.68
N VAL A 43 -2.23 -2.60 -3.92
CA VAL A 43 -1.75 -2.28 -5.29
C VAL A 43 -1.17 -3.53 -5.95
N ILE A 44 -0.29 -4.25 -5.25
CA ILE A 44 0.35 -5.47 -5.76
C ILE A 44 -0.71 -6.58 -6.01
N ARG A 45 -1.64 -6.79 -5.07
CA ARG A 45 -2.73 -7.77 -5.23
C ARG A 45 -3.66 -7.43 -6.39
N GLY A 46 -3.88 -6.16 -6.65
CA GLY A 46 -4.60 -5.67 -7.83
C GLY A 46 -3.85 -5.81 -9.15
N GLY A 47 -2.62 -6.34 -9.13
CA GLY A 47 -1.79 -6.59 -10.32
C GLY A 47 -1.07 -5.34 -10.85
N ALA A 48 -1.07 -4.24 -10.11
CA ALA A 48 -0.40 -3.00 -10.51
C ALA A 48 1.04 -2.92 -9.95
N ASP A 49 1.86 -2.11 -10.61
CA ASP A 49 3.24 -1.84 -10.18
C ASP A 49 3.27 -0.65 -9.20
N PRO A 50 3.58 -0.88 -7.92
CA PRO A 50 3.55 0.19 -6.92
C PRO A 50 4.58 1.28 -7.22
N VAL A 51 5.76 0.96 -7.73
CA VAL A 51 6.80 1.96 -8.02
C VAL A 51 6.38 2.89 -9.15
N LYS A 52 5.72 2.36 -10.19
CA LYS A 52 5.16 3.18 -11.27
C LYS A 52 4.08 4.11 -10.77
N LEU A 53 3.16 3.61 -9.93
CA LEU A 53 2.08 4.41 -9.36
C LEU A 53 2.62 5.48 -8.41
N ILE A 54 3.58 5.16 -7.56
CA ILE A 54 4.24 6.12 -6.66
C ILE A 54 4.83 7.28 -7.47
N ARG A 55 5.52 6.98 -8.57
CA ARG A 55 6.09 8.02 -9.44
C ARG A 55 5.03 8.87 -10.12
N LYS A 56 3.95 8.23 -10.60
CA LYS A 56 2.83 8.90 -11.31
C LYS A 56 2.07 9.85 -10.39
N TYR A 57 1.84 9.46 -9.14
CA TYR A 57 1.00 10.17 -8.19
C TYR A 57 1.79 10.75 -6.99
N ALA A 58 3.09 11.02 -7.18
CA ALA A 58 3.98 11.49 -6.13
C ALA A 58 3.46 12.73 -5.37
N GLY A 59 2.76 13.62 -6.06
CA GLY A 59 2.15 14.82 -5.47
C GLY A 59 0.90 14.56 -4.64
N ASN A 60 0.29 13.38 -4.75
CA ASN A 60 -0.93 13.02 -4.03
C ASN A 60 -0.64 12.17 -2.79
N ILE A 61 0.46 11.38 -2.77
CA ILE A 61 0.74 10.43 -1.70
C ILE A 61 1.21 11.16 -0.43
N THR A 62 0.39 11.11 0.62
CA THR A 62 0.67 11.76 1.92
C THR A 62 0.80 10.75 3.05
N SER A 63 0.26 9.55 2.87
CA SER A 63 0.35 8.41 3.79
C SER A 63 0.55 7.12 3.00
N ALA A 64 1.16 6.11 3.61
CA ALA A 64 1.33 4.80 2.99
C ALA A 64 1.14 3.68 4.01
N HIS A 65 0.33 2.68 3.65
CA HIS A 65 0.24 1.44 4.40
C HIS A 65 1.39 0.52 4.00
N ILE A 66 2.15 0.14 5.01
CA ILE A 66 3.25 -0.82 4.94
C ILE A 66 2.70 -2.16 5.38
N LYS A 67 2.29 -2.96 4.41
CA LYS A 67 1.61 -4.24 4.55
C LYS A 67 2.29 -5.27 3.66
N ASP A 68 2.55 -6.46 4.18
CA ASP A 68 3.32 -7.46 3.44
C ASP A 68 2.46 -8.67 3.03
N ILE A 69 2.89 -9.35 1.98
CA ILE A 69 2.17 -10.45 1.35
C ILE A 69 2.97 -11.73 1.55
N ALA A 70 2.34 -12.75 2.12
CA ALA A 70 2.96 -14.07 2.26
C ALA A 70 3.26 -14.72 0.89
N PRO A 71 4.24 -15.62 0.81
CA PRO A 71 4.43 -16.45 -0.37
C PRO A 71 3.14 -17.20 -0.73
N LYS A 72 2.92 -17.41 -2.04
CA LYS A 72 1.70 -18.06 -2.54
C LYS A 72 1.43 -19.38 -1.80
N GLY A 73 0.21 -19.52 -1.28
CA GLY A 73 -0.24 -20.69 -0.54
C GLY A 73 0.22 -20.77 0.92
N LYS A 74 0.90 -19.73 1.42
CA LYS A 74 1.26 -19.62 2.85
C LYS A 74 0.29 -18.68 3.57
N ASN A 75 0.21 -18.82 4.89
CA ASN A 75 -0.62 -18.02 5.79
C ASN A 75 -2.09 -17.92 5.33
N ALA A 76 -2.68 -19.04 4.90
CA ALA A 76 -4.07 -19.07 4.45
C ALA A 76 -5.06 -18.69 5.56
N ASP A 77 -4.73 -18.99 6.82
CA ASP A 77 -5.45 -18.59 8.01
C ASP A 77 -5.37 -17.08 8.31
N GLU A 78 -4.34 -16.42 7.79
CA GLU A 78 -4.13 -14.97 7.83
C GLU A 78 -4.44 -14.29 6.48
N ASP A 79 -5.27 -14.90 5.62
CA ASP A 79 -5.66 -14.42 4.29
C ASP A 79 -4.48 -14.12 3.36
N GLY A 80 -3.36 -14.82 3.56
CA GLY A 80 -2.13 -14.65 2.78
C GLY A 80 -1.36 -13.37 3.07
N TRP A 81 -1.62 -12.73 4.20
CA TRP A 81 -0.80 -11.60 4.68
C TRP A 81 0.43 -12.11 5.44
N ALA A 82 1.39 -11.22 5.63
CA ALA A 82 2.59 -11.49 6.42
C ALA A 82 2.95 -10.28 7.28
N ASP A 83 3.67 -10.52 8.36
CA ASP A 83 4.32 -9.45 9.11
C ASP A 83 5.30 -8.71 8.18
N VAL A 84 5.38 -7.39 8.29
CA VAL A 84 6.22 -6.55 7.41
C VAL A 84 7.68 -7.02 7.43
N GLY A 85 8.27 -7.13 6.24
CA GLY A 85 9.64 -7.63 6.05
C GLY A 85 9.79 -9.15 6.14
N HIS A 86 8.68 -9.88 6.34
CA HIS A 86 8.65 -11.34 6.39
C HIS A 86 7.81 -11.96 5.27
N GLY A 87 7.34 -11.13 4.33
CA GLY A 87 6.61 -11.53 3.14
C GLY A 87 7.45 -11.48 1.88
N THR A 88 6.80 -11.13 0.78
CA THR A 88 7.39 -11.13 -0.57
C THR A 88 7.54 -9.75 -1.19
N VAL A 89 7.12 -8.70 -0.49
CA VAL A 89 7.19 -7.34 -1.02
C VAL A 89 8.64 -6.85 -1.03
N ASP A 90 9.11 -6.42 -2.21
CA ASP A 90 10.43 -5.78 -2.32
C ASP A 90 10.35 -4.32 -1.87
N TRP A 91 10.57 -4.11 -0.59
CA TRP A 91 10.46 -2.79 0.05
C TRP A 91 11.52 -1.79 -0.40
N LYS A 92 12.70 -2.25 -0.81
CA LYS A 92 13.83 -1.36 -1.13
C LYS A 92 13.50 -0.34 -2.23
N PRO A 93 13.05 -0.73 -3.44
CA PRO A 93 12.69 0.22 -4.49
C PRO A 93 11.43 1.02 -4.15
N ILE A 94 10.49 0.44 -3.41
CA ILE A 94 9.25 1.09 -2.98
C ILE A 94 9.56 2.25 -2.03
N MET A 95 10.33 2.00 -0.97
CA MET A 95 10.72 3.02 -0.01
C MET A 95 11.57 4.12 -0.65
N ALA A 96 12.49 3.75 -1.57
CA ALA A 96 13.25 4.73 -2.34
C ALA A 96 12.38 5.65 -3.21
N ALA A 97 11.24 5.13 -3.70
CA ALA A 97 10.27 5.92 -4.45
C ALA A 97 9.40 6.78 -3.52
N LEU A 98 8.88 6.23 -2.41
CA LEU A 98 8.07 6.94 -1.43
C LEU A 98 8.80 8.12 -0.81
N LYS A 99 10.10 8.01 -0.52
CA LYS A 99 10.94 9.12 -0.03
C LYS A 99 10.98 10.35 -0.95
N LYS A 100 10.51 10.22 -2.21
CA LYS A 100 10.42 11.31 -3.19
C LYS A 100 9.01 11.87 -3.32
N THR A 101 8.07 11.45 -2.48
CA THR A 101 6.68 11.91 -2.45
C THR A 101 6.44 12.89 -1.30
N ARG A 102 5.18 13.21 -1.06
CA ARG A 102 4.75 13.99 0.12
C ARG A 102 4.47 13.15 1.34
N VAL A 103 4.77 11.84 1.31
CA VAL A 103 4.48 10.91 2.41
C VAL A 103 5.10 11.37 3.72
N ARG A 104 4.29 11.36 4.79
CA ARG A 104 4.70 11.72 6.16
C ARG A 104 4.36 10.66 7.19
N HIS A 105 3.41 9.79 6.84
CA HIS A 105 2.90 8.77 7.74
C HIS A 105 3.03 7.39 7.10
N PHE A 106 3.59 6.46 7.85
CA PHE A 106 3.66 5.05 7.48
C PHE A 106 2.86 4.24 8.48
N VAL A 107 1.84 3.54 8.00
CA VAL A 107 0.94 2.73 8.81
C VAL A 107 1.31 1.27 8.65
N LEU A 108 1.77 0.63 9.72
CA LEU A 108 1.97 -0.82 9.72
C LEU A 108 0.61 -1.49 9.87
N GLU A 109 0.26 -2.34 8.92
CA GLU A 109 -1.05 -2.98 8.89
C GLU A 109 -0.97 -4.46 8.53
N HIS A 110 -1.92 -5.21 9.07
CA HIS A 110 -2.19 -6.61 8.75
C HIS A 110 -3.68 -6.88 9.00
N ASP A 111 -4.46 -7.24 7.97
CA ASP A 111 -5.93 -7.34 8.11
C ASP A 111 -6.38 -8.46 9.04
N LYS A 112 -5.57 -9.51 9.18
CA LYS A 112 -5.96 -10.70 9.95
C LYS A 112 -4.75 -11.38 10.59
N PRO A 113 -4.05 -10.73 11.53
CA PRO A 113 -2.95 -11.38 12.24
C PRO A 113 -3.48 -12.42 13.23
N SER A 114 -2.96 -13.63 13.18
CA SER A 114 -3.28 -14.68 14.18
C SER A 114 -2.70 -14.35 15.56
N ASP A 115 -1.65 -13.52 15.59
CA ASP A 115 -1.03 -12.97 16.80
C ASP A 115 -0.68 -11.49 16.56
N THR A 116 -1.48 -10.60 17.14
CA THR A 116 -1.33 -9.14 16.99
C THR A 116 -0.05 -8.62 17.62
N LYS A 117 0.41 -9.22 18.72
CA LYS A 117 1.67 -8.84 19.38
C LYS A 117 2.86 -9.18 18.49
N ARG A 118 2.91 -10.43 17.99
CA ARG A 118 3.93 -10.88 17.03
C ARG A 118 4.00 -9.93 15.84
N PHE A 119 2.83 -9.65 15.24
CA PHE A 119 2.76 -8.72 14.10
C PHE A 119 3.35 -7.36 14.45
N ALA A 120 2.91 -6.74 15.53
CA ALA A 120 3.37 -5.41 15.91
C ALA A 120 4.89 -5.35 16.15
N GLU A 121 5.42 -6.29 16.94
CA GLU A 121 6.84 -6.33 17.31
C GLU A 121 7.73 -6.60 16.09
N ARG A 122 7.42 -7.63 15.29
CA ARG A 122 8.23 -8.01 14.13
C ARG A 122 8.17 -6.98 13.01
N SER A 123 6.97 -6.47 12.73
CA SER A 123 6.79 -5.46 11.69
C SER A 123 7.47 -4.14 12.03
N PHE A 124 7.41 -3.71 13.30
CA PHE A 124 8.12 -2.51 13.74
C PHE A 124 9.64 -2.63 13.58
N VAL A 125 10.20 -3.78 14.03
CA VAL A 125 11.64 -4.04 13.91
C VAL A 125 12.09 -4.08 12.43
N ALA A 126 11.28 -4.67 11.56
CA ALA A 126 11.60 -4.72 10.13
C ALA A 126 11.45 -3.35 9.47
N ALA A 127 10.34 -2.66 9.71
CA ALA A 127 10.04 -1.36 9.11
C ALA A 127 11.05 -0.28 9.52
N SER A 128 11.58 -0.33 10.76
CA SER A 128 12.61 0.62 11.22
C SER A 128 13.95 0.52 10.48
N LYS A 129 14.13 -0.48 9.62
CA LYS A 129 15.33 -0.68 8.79
C LYS A 129 15.10 -0.32 7.32
N LEU A 130 13.88 0.07 6.92
CA LEU A 130 13.51 0.46 5.58
C LEU A 130 13.78 1.96 5.37
#